data_d8fb4f43af0b9924f823dda310c68d87
#
_entry.id   d8fb4f43af0b9924f823dda310c68d87
#
_cell.length_a   1.000
_cell.length_b   1.000
_cell.length_c   1.000
_cell.angle_alpha   90.00
_cell.angle_beta   90.00
_cell.angle_gamma   90.00
#
_symmetry.space_group_name_H-M   'P 1'
#
loop_
_entity.id
_entity.type
_entity.pdbx_description
1 polymer ?
#
loop_
_entity_poly.entity_id
_entity_poly.type
_entity_poly.pdbx_seq_one_letter_code
_entity_poly.pdbx_strand_id
1 'polypeptide(L)'
;DERAATIRQHDPLTGRALAGNVDIPASLKDFRMDSGLESLTISRDGLSMWTCTEEALKSDGPRATRKDGTDVRLTRFRRTSAKAAWKMDGQWVYHTDSVAGGPWYSSKKKDLSRSGVSELRVLDDGTLLVLEREFSVVLIPRLRCRIYETDLSSAVDVKSMKDLSALKRGGRAKKKLLYETTGFSMYEGMCLGPVLKDGSRMLVLVSDADKRTFRSVLSLRLSRLKNGR
;
A
#
# COMPACT_ATOMS: atom_id res chain seq x y z
N ASP A 1 -10.39 1.60 8.43
CA ASP A 1 -10.96 0.50 9.23
C ASP A 1 -11.02 -0.75 8.36
N GLU A 2 -10.30 -1.78 8.73
CA GLU A 2 -10.16 -3.05 8.00
C GLU A 2 -11.47 -3.82 7.84
N ARG A 3 -12.43 -3.58 8.73
CA ARG A 3 -13.72 -4.31 8.75
C ARG A 3 -14.85 -3.52 8.10
N ALA A 4 -14.68 -2.22 8.03
CA ALA A 4 -15.62 -1.33 7.38
C ALA A 4 -14.85 -0.36 6.50
N ALA A 5 -15.16 -0.30 5.20
CA ALA A 5 -14.57 0.66 4.28
C ALA A 5 -14.88 2.10 4.72
N THR A 6 -14.17 2.61 5.72
CA THR A 6 -14.38 3.96 6.22
C THR A 6 -13.08 4.71 6.38
N ILE A 7 -13.05 5.96 5.97
CA ILE A 7 -11.98 6.92 6.27
C ILE A 7 -12.61 8.04 7.08
N ARG A 8 -12.13 8.26 8.30
CA ARG A 8 -12.65 9.25 9.23
C ARG A 8 -11.54 10.17 9.70
N GLN A 9 -11.85 11.42 9.88
CA GLN A 9 -10.97 12.38 10.51
C GLN A 9 -11.23 12.42 12.00
N HIS A 10 -10.17 12.43 12.79
CA HIS A 10 -10.22 12.57 14.23
C HIS A 10 -9.41 13.79 14.66
N ASP A 11 -9.85 14.43 15.74
CA ASP A 11 -9.06 15.45 16.42
C ASP A 11 -7.85 14.78 17.09
N PRO A 12 -6.61 15.19 16.78
CA PRO A 12 -5.42 14.51 17.29
C PRO A 12 -5.21 14.68 18.80
N LEU A 13 -5.82 15.69 19.41
CA LEU A 13 -5.68 15.96 20.85
C LEU A 13 -6.71 15.22 21.70
N THR A 14 -7.92 15.10 21.18
CA THR A 14 -9.05 14.53 21.95
C THR A 14 -9.47 13.14 21.47
N GLY A 15 -9.00 12.70 20.30
CA GLY A 15 -9.43 11.45 19.67
C GLY A 15 -10.86 11.48 19.14
N ARG A 16 -11.59 12.59 19.29
CA ARG A 16 -12.99 12.70 18.84
C ARG A 16 -13.07 12.65 17.33
N ALA A 17 -14.03 11.87 16.81
CA ALA A 17 -14.36 11.88 15.38
C ALA A 17 -14.89 13.28 15.00
N LEU A 18 -14.30 13.86 13.97
CA LEU A 18 -14.76 15.10 13.37
C LEU A 18 -15.87 14.82 12.35
N ALA A 19 -16.71 15.84 12.09
CA ALA A 19 -17.75 15.72 11.08
C ALA A 19 -17.16 15.54 9.68
N GLY A 20 -17.80 14.74 8.85
CA GLY A 20 -17.42 14.49 7.47
C GLY A 20 -16.64 13.18 7.30
N ASN A 21 -17.36 12.15 6.87
CA ASN A 21 -16.75 10.92 6.38
C ASN A 21 -16.36 11.09 4.91
N VAL A 22 -15.30 10.41 4.51
CA VAL A 22 -15.00 10.25 3.09
C VAL A 22 -15.98 9.24 2.51
N ASP A 23 -16.67 9.60 1.43
CA ASP A 23 -17.54 8.65 0.74
C ASP A 23 -16.71 7.63 -0.03
N ILE A 24 -16.70 6.41 0.48
CA ILE A 24 -15.97 5.29 -0.10
C ILE A 24 -16.83 4.65 -1.18
N PRO A 25 -16.35 4.59 -2.43
CA PRO A 25 -17.12 4.03 -3.54
C PRO A 25 -17.44 2.55 -3.31
N ALA A 26 -18.59 2.11 -3.83
CA ALA A 26 -19.03 0.73 -3.70
C ALA A 26 -18.00 -0.29 -4.24
N SER A 27 -17.25 0.09 -5.27
CA SER A 27 -16.17 -0.73 -5.83
C SER A 27 -15.05 -1.06 -4.83
N LEU A 28 -14.92 -0.32 -3.73
CA LEU A 28 -13.94 -0.60 -2.68
C LEU A 28 -14.52 -1.30 -1.44
N LYS A 29 -15.77 -1.77 -1.50
CA LYS A 29 -16.43 -2.40 -0.34
C LYS A 29 -16.43 -3.93 -0.38
N ASP A 30 -15.98 -4.55 -1.47
CA ASP A 30 -15.94 -6.01 -1.62
C ASP A 30 -14.62 -6.61 -1.11
N PHE A 31 -14.25 -6.22 0.12
CA PHE A 31 -13.04 -6.74 0.75
C PHE A 31 -13.09 -8.23 1.02
N ARG A 32 -11.92 -8.82 1.08
CA ARG A 32 -11.73 -10.09 1.77
C ARG A 32 -11.72 -9.81 3.28
N MET A 33 -12.15 -10.78 4.06
CA MET A 33 -12.09 -10.67 5.52
C MET A 33 -10.66 -10.39 5.96
N ASP A 34 -10.47 -9.41 6.82
CA ASP A 34 -9.19 -8.95 7.36
C ASP A 34 -8.19 -8.45 6.29
N SER A 35 -8.68 -7.81 5.23
CA SER A 35 -7.84 -7.26 4.14
C SER A 35 -8.48 -6.00 3.55
N GLY A 36 -8.79 -5.02 4.39
CA GLY A 36 -9.49 -3.80 4.04
C GLY A 36 -8.59 -2.70 3.47
N LEU A 37 -8.87 -1.44 3.85
CA LEU A 37 -8.02 -0.29 3.54
C LEU A 37 -6.91 -0.21 4.59
N GLU A 38 -5.69 -0.55 4.20
CA GLU A 38 -4.53 -0.62 5.10
C GLU A 38 -3.69 0.66 5.09
N SER A 39 -3.76 1.43 4.04
CA SER A 39 -2.89 2.58 3.85
C SER A 39 -3.65 3.87 3.71
N LEU A 40 -3.08 4.97 4.20
CA LEU A 40 -3.62 6.30 4.00
C LEU A 40 -2.51 7.36 3.98
N THR A 41 -2.39 8.07 2.87
CA THR A 41 -1.45 9.19 2.77
C THR A 41 -2.11 10.42 2.18
N ILE A 42 -1.69 11.59 2.66
CA ILE A 42 -2.19 12.89 2.18
C ILE A 42 -1.00 13.67 1.63
N SER A 43 -1.18 14.31 0.47
CA SER A 43 -0.18 15.20 -0.13
C SER A 43 0.10 16.39 0.79
N ARG A 44 1.28 16.99 0.63
CA ARG A 44 1.74 18.10 1.47
C ARG A 44 0.81 19.32 1.43
N ASP A 45 0.18 19.57 0.29
CA ASP A 45 -0.81 20.65 0.13
C ASP A 45 -2.16 20.34 0.78
N GLY A 46 -2.35 19.08 1.25
CA GLY A 46 -3.59 18.63 1.85
C GLY A 46 -4.76 18.47 0.87
N LEU A 47 -4.52 18.49 -0.44
CA LEU A 47 -5.58 18.46 -1.45
C LEU A 47 -5.75 17.12 -2.15
N SER A 48 -4.81 16.20 -1.99
CA SER A 48 -4.89 14.83 -2.51
C SER A 48 -4.69 13.83 -1.37
N MET A 49 -5.50 12.79 -1.35
CA MET A 49 -5.43 11.69 -0.40
C MET A 49 -5.44 10.38 -1.17
N TRP A 50 -4.60 9.45 -0.77
CA TRP A 50 -4.47 8.15 -1.39
C TRP A 50 -4.69 7.04 -0.37
N THR A 51 -5.32 5.97 -0.82
CA THR A 51 -5.50 4.73 -0.07
C THR A 51 -5.36 3.54 -1.01
N CYS A 52 -5.15 2.37 -0.45
CA CYS A 52 -5.04 1.12 -1.18
C CYS A 52 -5.72 -0.01 -0.39
N THR A 53 -6.24 -0.99 -1.09
CA THR A 53 -6.60 -2.27 -0.48
C THR A 53 -5.33 -3.07 -0.20
N GLU A 54 -5.30 -3.82 0.89
CA GLU A 54 -4.16 -4.68 1.21
C GLU A 54 -3.96 -5.77 0.15
N GLU A 55 -5.03 -6.47 -0.17
CA GLU A 55 -5.09 -7.54 -1.18
C GLU A 55 -6.12 -7.21 -2.25
N ALA A 56 -6.20 -8.01 -3.32
CA ALA A 56 -7.25 -7.89 -4.31
C ALA A 56 -8.65 -7.97 -3.69
N LEU A 57 -9.56 -7.13 -4.16
CA LEU A 57 -10.99 -7.31 -3.88
C LEU A 57 -11.45 -8.69 -4.40
N LYS A 58 -12.54 -9.22 -3.85
CA LYS A 58 -13.07 -10.52 -4.31
C LYS A 58 -13.42 -10.50 -5.79
N SER A 59 -13.96 -9.37 -6.25
CA SER A 59 -14.32 -9.14 -7.66
C SER A 59 -13.11 -8.95 -8.58
N ASP A 60 -11.95 -8.54 -8.06
CA ASP A 60 -10.78 -8.18 -8.88
C ASP A 60 -9.82 -9.36 -9.14
N GLY A 61 -9.94 -10.44 -8.39
CA GLY A 61 -9.13 -11.62 -8.65
C GLY A 61 -8.67 -12.38 -7.41
N PRO A 62 -7.75 -13.33 -7.55
CA PRO A 62 -7.23 -14.12 -6.46
C PRO A 62 -6.22 -13.33 -5.61
N ARG A 63 -5.95 -13.83 -4.41
CA ARG A 63 -4.80 -13.42 -3.60
C ARG A 63 -3.48 -13.72 -4.30
N ALA A 64 -2.42 -13.02 -3.90
CA ALA A 64 -1.07 -13.34 -4.35
C ALA A 64 -0.73 -14.82 -4.02
N THR A 65 -0.08 -15.45 -4.97
CA THR A 65 0.35 -16.84 -4.92
C THR A 65 1.86 -16.92 -5.14
N ARG A 66 2.41 -18.13 -5.14
CA ARG A 66 3.82 -18.34 -5.48
C ARG A 66 4.12 -18.16 -6.97
N LYS A 67 3.09 -18.15 -7.82
CA LYS A 67 3.24 -18.04 -9.27
C LYS A 67 3.02 -16.61 -9.74
N ASP A 68 2.18 -15.86 -9.04
CA ASP A 68 1.79 -14.50 -9.45
C ASP A 68 1.43 -13.65 -8.23
N GLY A 69 1.57 -12.33 -8.37
CA GLY A 69 1.11 -11.36 -7.41
C GLY A 69 -0.40 -11.21 -7.40
N THR A 70 -0.87 -10.10 -6.87
CA THR A 70 -2.30 -9.76 -6.85
C THR A 70 -2.51 -8.30 -7.27
N ASP A 71 -3.65 -8.01 -7.87
CA ASP A 71 -4.01 -6.66 -8.30
C ASP A 71 -4.76 -5.93 -7.18
N VAL A 72 -4.21 -4.82 -6.72
CA VAL A 72 -4.83 -3.94 -5.72
C VAL A 72 -5.16 -2.59 -6.31
N ARG A 73 -6.21 -1.94 -5.81
CA ARG A 73 -6.64 -0.64 -6.31
C ARG A 73 -6.02 0.50 -5.51
N LEU A 74 -5.12 1.25 -6.14
CA LEU A 74 -4.67 2.56 -5.67
C LEU A 74 -5.79 3.58 -5.94
N THR A 75 -6.37 4.15 -4.90
CA THR A 75 -7.50 5.08 -5.02
C THR A 75 -7.10 6.46 -4.56
N ARG A 76 -7.33 7.45 -5.41
CA ARG A 76 -7.11 8.86 -5.10
C ARG A 76 -8.42 9.58 -4.85
N PHE A 77 -8.43 10.35 -3.76
CA PHE A 77 -9.45 11.35 -3.48
C PHE A 77 -8.82 12.73 -3.59
N ARG A 78 -9.60 13.69 -4.06
CA ARG A 78 -9.19 15.09 -4.13
C ARG A 78 -10.25 15.98 -3.52
N ARG A 79 -9.80 17.16 -3.08
CA ARG A 79 -10.66 18.27 -2.65
C ARG A 79 -10.12 19.58 -3.18
N THR A 80 -10.99 20.56 -3.37
CA THR A 80 -10.64 21.88 -3.94
C THR A 80 -10.09 22.84 -2.89
N SER A 81 -10.34 22.59 -1.62
CA SER A 81 -9.82 23.36 -0.48
C SER A 81 -9.82 22.51 0.78
N ALA A 82 -9.16 22.97 1.84
CA ALA A 82 -9.11 22.28 3.13
C ALA A 82 -10.49 22.02 3.76
N LYS A 83 -11.50 22.83 3.41
CA LYS A 83 -12.88 22.70 3.92
C LYS A 83 -13.80 21.92 2.98
N ALA A 84 -13.38 21.65 1.75
CA ALA A 84 -14.19 20.92 0.78
C ALA A 84 -14.23 19.42 1.08
N ALA A 85 -15.32 18.78 0.71
CA ALA A 85 -15.47 17.34 0.82
C ALA A 85 -14.49 16.61 -0.11
N TRP A 86 -14.01 15.46 0.35
CA TRP A 86 -13.20 14.57 -0.46
C TRP A 86 -14.06 13.87 -1.51
N LYS A 87 -13.59 13.84 -2.75
CA LYS A 87 -14.23 13.12 -3.85
C LYS A 87 -13.21 12.21 -4.52
N MET A 88 -13.59 10.98 -4.78
CA MET A 88 -12.75 10.08 -5.58
C MET A 88 -12.61 10.65 -6.99
N ASP A 89 -11.36 10.80 -7.46
CA ASP A 89 -11.07 11.32 -8.79
C ASP A 89 -10.31 10.35 -9.70
N GLY A 90 -9.80 9.23 -9.15
CA GLY A 90 -9.17 8.20 -9.96
C GLY A 90 -8.86 6.93 -9.18
N GLN A 91 -8.75 5.83 -9.93
CA GLN A 91 -8.28 4.52 -9.44
C GLN A 91 -7.32 3.91 -10.46
N TRP A 92 -6.23 3.34 -9.97
CA TRP A 92 -5.24 2.64 -10.78
C TRP A 92 -4.91 1.29 -10.15
N VAL A 93 -4.41 0.38 -10.96
CA VAL A 93 -4.06 -0.96 -10.48
C VAL A 93 -2.57 -1.04 -10.23
N TYR A 94 -2.23 -1.45 -9.03
CA TYR A 94 -0.89 -1.84 -8.63
C TYR A 94 -0.84 -3.37 -8.50
N HIS A 95 0.14 -4.00 -9.14
CA HIS A 95 0.33 -5.44 -9.06
C HIS A 95 1.42 -5.75 -8.06
N THR A 96 1.09 -6.45 -6.97
CA THR A 96 2.06 -6.85 -5.96
C THR A 96 2.99 -7.93 -6.50
N ASP A 97 4.08 -8.21 -5.78
CA ASP A 97 4.89 -9.38 -6.10
C ASP A 97 4.24 -10.68 -5.64
N SER A 98 4.67 -11.77 -6.26
CA SER A 98 4.32 -13.12 -5.82
C SER A 98 4.92 -13.43 -4.45
N VAL A 99 4.30 -14.37 -3.74
CA VAL A 99 4.82 -14.87 -2.46
C VAL A 99 6.03 -15.75 -2.69
N ALA A 100 7.08 -15.59 -1.89
CA ALA A 100 8.24 -16.46 -1.98
C ALA A 100 7.87 -17.91 -1.68
N GLY A 101 8.31 -18.81 -2.56
CA GLY A 101 8.17 -20.25 -2.38
C GLY A 101 9.44 -20.86 -1.81
N GLY A 102 9.29 -21.95 -1.08
CA GLY A 102 10.41 -22.80 -0.67
C GLY A 102 10.26 -24.22 -1.23
N PRO A 103 11.38 -24.93 -1.42
CA PRO A 103 11.37 -26.28 -2.01
C PRO A 103 10.63 -27.32 -1.17
N TRP A 104 10.37 -27.04 0.09
CA TRP A 104 9.78 -27.98 1.06
C TRP A 104 8.29 -27.77 1.31
N TYR A 105 7.63 -26.97 0.48
CA TYR A 105 6.19 -26.78 0.60
C TYR A 105 5.44 -28.06 0.20
N SER A 106 4.67 -28.61 1.14
CA SER A 106 3.76 -29.71 0.85
C SER A 106 2.43 -29.15 0.34
N SER A 107 2.03 -29.53 -0.87
CA SER A 107 0.72 -29.19 -1.45
C SER A 107 -0.49 -29.65 -0.64
N LYS A 108 -0.25 -30.54 0.36
CA LYS A 108 -1.29 -31.09 1.25
C LYS A 108 -1.61 -30.20 2.45
N LYS A 109 -0.79 -29.17 2.76
CA LYS A 109 -1.06 -28.22 3.85
C LYS A 109 -1.58 -26.91 3.29
N LYS A 110 -2.56 -26.30 3.98
CA LYS A 110 -3.07 -24.97 3.63
C LYS A 110 -1.92 -23.97 3.67
N ASP A 111 -1.66 -23.31 2.54
CA ASP A 111 -0.64 -22.25 2.47
C ASP A 111 -1.13 -21.02 3.23
N LEU A 112 -0.42 -20.68 4.30
CA LEU A 112 -0.69 -19.51 5.13
C LEU A 112 0.07 -18.27 4.65
N SER A 113 0.87 -18.41 3.60
CA SER A 113 1.64 -17.30 3.07
C SER A 113 0.72 -16.21 2.52
N ARG A 114 1.10 -14.96 2.74
CA ARG A 114 0.35 -13.75 2.33
C ARG A 114 1.31 -12.69 1.83
N SER A 115 0.89 -11.95 0.83
CA SER A 115 1.55 -10.73 0.37
C SER A 115 0.51 -9.67 0.09
N GLY A 116 0.79 -8.45 0.45
CA GLY A 116 -0.11 -7.32 0.25
C GLY A 116 0.58 -5.98 0.41
N VAL A 117 -0.18 -4.91 0.20
CA VAL A 117 0.26 -3.53 0.43
C VAL A 117 -0.13 -3.14 1.84
N SER A 118 0.86 -2.79 2.67
CA SER A 118 0.62 -2.36 4.05
C SER A 118 0.62 -0.84 4.21
N GLU A 119 1.36 -0.08 3.37
CA GLU A 119 1.39 1.37 3.51
C GLU A 119 1.69 2.06 2.18
N LEU A 120 1.22 3.30 2.05
CA LEU A 120 1.50 4.21 0.95
C LEU A 120 2.10 5.51 1.46
N ARG A 121 2.99 6.11 0.66
CA ARG A 121 3.45 7.46 0.92
C ARG A 121 3.52 8.25 -0.38
N VAL A 122 2.76 9.36 -0.45
CA VAL A 122 2.89 10.32 -1.55
C VAL A 122 4.05 11.27 -1.26
N LEU A 123 4.93 11.46 -2.24
CA LEU A 123 6.03 12.41 -2.20
C LEU A 123 5.58 13.78 -2.70
N ASP A 124 6.43 14.81 -2.47
CA ASP A 124 6.10 16.21 -2.85
C ASP A 124 5.94 16.42 -4.37
N ASP A 125 6.50 15.53 -5.19
CA ASP A 125 6.36 15.51 -6.66
C ASP A 125 5.19 14.65 -7.16
N GLY A 126 4.40 14.09 -6.25
CA GLY A 126 3.27 13.22 -6.57
C GLY A 126 3.62 11.75 -6.78
N THR A 127 4.90 11.39 -6.73
CA THR A 127 5.34 9.98 -6.77
C THR A 127 4.77 9.22 -5.57
N LEU A 128 4.32 7.99 -5.78
CA LEU A 128 3.89 7.11 -4.70
C LEU A 128 5.00 6.11 -4.34
N LEU A 129 5.32 6.05 -3.05
CA LEU A 129 6.02 4.93 -2.47
C LEU A 129 4.99 3.92 -1.96
N VAL A 130 5.19 2.65 -2.29
CA VAL A 130 4.35 1.54 -1.87
C VAL A 130 5.19 0.60 -1.02
N LEU A 131 4.71 0.30 0.18
CA LEU A 131 5.29 -0.72 1.06
C LEU A 131 4.52 -2.02 0.88
N GLU A 132 5.16 -3.02 0.28
CA GLU A 132 4.65 -4.39 0.25
C GLU A 132 5.20 -5.16 1.45
N ARG A 133 4.33 -5.91 2.11
CA ARG A 133 4.70 -6.89 3.10
C ARG A 133 4.41 -8.31 2.63
N GLU A 134 5.24 -9.24 3.04
CA GLU A 134 5.06 -10.66 2.78
C GLU A 134 5.33 -11.45 4.04
N PHE A 135 4.38 -12.31 4.39
CA PHE A 135 4.57 -13.40 5.31
C PHE A 135 4.60 -14.70 4.53
N SER A 136 5.68 -15.43 4.61
CA SER A 136 5.79 -16.74 3.97
C SER A 136 6.24 -17.81 4.95
N VAL A 137 5.70 -19.01 4.81
CA VAL A 137 6.07 -20.18 5.61
C VAL A 137 6.74 -21.17 4.67
N VAL A 138 8.06 -21.25 4.77
CA VAL A 138 8.87 -22.20 4.00
C VAL A 138 9.27 -23.37 4.90
N LEU A 139 10.29 -23.23 5.72
CA LEU A 139 10.65 -24.10 6.84
C LEU A 139 10.39 -23.40 8.17
N ILE A 140 10.75 -22.12 8.19
CA ILE A 140 10.49 -21.18 9.28
C ILE A 140 9.70 -20.01 8.74
N PRO A 141 8.90 -19.33 9.57
CA PRO A 141 8.24 -18.11 9.18
C PRO A 141 9.27 -17.07 8.71
N ARG A 142 9.00 -16.43 7.59
CA ARG A 142 9.83 -15.41 6.99
C ARG A 142 8.99 -14.19 6.70
N LEU A 143 9.45 -13.05 7.16
CA LEU A 143 8.88 -11.75 6.88
C LEU A 143 9.76 -11.02 5.86
N ARG A 144 9.16 -10.48 4.83
CA ARG A 144 9.83 -9.67 3.82
C ARG A 144 9.05 -8.39 3.59
N CYS A 145 9.76 -7.28 3.56
CA CYS A 145 9.20 -5.98 3.23
C CYS A 145 9.96 -5.36 2.05
N ARG A 146 9.22 -4.76 1.13
CA ARG A 146 9.75 -4.14 -0.08
C ARG A 146 9.15 -2.76 -0.25
N ILE A 147 9.98 -1.80 -0.64
CA ILE A 147 9.54 -0.44 -0.96
C ILE A 147 9.70 -0.24 -2.46
N TYR A 148 8.62 0.13 -3.10
CA TYR A 148 8.57 0.43 -4.53
C TYR A 148 8.26 1.90 -4.77
N GLU A 149 8.97 2.49 -5.71
CA GLU A 149 8.56 3.71 -6.40
C GLU A 149 7.56 3.33 -7.49
N THR A 150 6.42 4.02 -7.54
CA THR A 150 5.29 3.65 -8.42
C THR A 150 5.00 4.79 -9.38
N ASP A 151 5.01 4.46 -10.67
CA ASP A 151 4.69 5.38 -11.77
C ASP A 151 3.31 5.06 -12.35
N LEU A 152 2.42 6.05 -12.29
CA LEU A 152 1.06 5.98 -12.81
C LEU A 152 0.90 6.60 -14.20
N SER A 153 1.95 7.15 -14.80
CA SER A 153 1.86 7.95 -16.03
C SER A 153 1.28 7.18 -17.23
N SER A 154 1.49 5.87 -17.28
CA SER A 154 0.97 4.98 -18.32
C SER A 154 -0.14 4.05 -17.84
N ALA A 155 -0.55 4.17 -16.57
CA ALA A 155 -1.57 3.32 -15.98
C ALA A 155 -2.98 3.77 -16.38
N VAL A 156 -3.87 2.81 -16.59
CA VAL A 156 -5.27 3.06 -16.95
C VAL A 156 -6.06 3.42 -15.69
N ASP A 157 -6.88 4.48 -15.77
CA ASP A 157 -7.86 4.79 -14.72
C ASP A 157 -9.01 3.78 -14.77
N VAL A 158 -9.12 2.98 -13.72
CA VAL A 158 -10.10 1.88 -13.60
C VAL A 158 -11.29 2.24 -12.71
N LYS A 159 -11.49 3.50 -12.36
CA LYS A 159 -12.56 3.93 -11.44
C LYS A 159 -13.98 3.57 -11.88
N SER A 160 -14.20 3.40 -13.18
CA SER A 160 -15.49 2.97 -13.74
C SER A 160 -15.61 1.46 -13.93
N MET A 161 -14.51 0.70 -13.71
CA MET A 161 -14.52 -0.75 -13.88
C MET A 161 -15.11 -1.41 -12.64
N LYS A 162 -16.11 -2.27 -12.85
CA LYS A 162 -16.73 -3.06 -11.78
C LYS A 162 -15.74 -4.09 -11.23
N ASP A 163 -14.98 -4.73 -12.11
CA ASP A 163 -13.91 -5.68 -11.82
C ASP A 163 -12.75 -5.47 -12.79
N LEU A 164 -11.62 -6.12 -12.54
CA LEU A 164 -10.41 -5.94 -13.31
C LEU A 164 -10.18 -6.97 -14.43
N SER A 165 -11.17 -7.81 -14.73
CA SER A 165 -11.04 -8.89 -15.72
C SER A 165 -10.69 -8.40 -17.13
N ALA A 166 -11.15 -7.20 -17.50
CA ALA A 166 -10.87 -6.57 -18.78
C ALA A 166 -9.53 -5.81 -18.82
N LEU A 167 -8.83 -5.64 -17.68
CA LEU A 167 -7.60 -4.87 -17.62
C LEU A 167 -6.43 -5.68 -18.21
N LYS A 168 -5.83 -5.15 -19.27
CA LYS A 168 -4.58 -5.70 -19.82
C LYS A 168 -3.40 -5.41 -18.89
N ARG A 169 -2.41 -6.30 -18.84
CA ARG A 169 -1.19 -6.12 -18.01
C ARG A 169 -0.50 -4.77 -18.19
N GLY A 170 -0.44 -4.25 -19.41
CA GLY A 170 0.15 -2.94 -19.71
C GLY A 170 -0.62 -1.73 -19.14
N GLY A 171 -1.84 -1.91 -18.65
CA GLY A 171 -2.64 -0.86 -18.01
C GLY A 171 -2.39 -0.72 -16.50
N ARG A 172 -1.53 -1.55 -15.92
CA ARG A 172 -1.13 -1.48 -14.51
C ARG A 172 -0.09 -0.40 -14.28
N ALA A 173 0.02 0.09 -13.05
CA ALA A 173 1.10 0.97 -12.61
C ALA A 173 2.45 0.28 -12.78
N LYS A 174 3.45 1.02 -13.25
CA LYS A 174 4.84 0.55 -13.26
C LYS A 174 5.43 0.72 -11.87
N LYS A 175 6.30 -0.20 -11.48
CA LYS A 175 6.98 -0.13 -10.19
C LYS A 175 8.47 -0.41 -10.31
N LYS A 176 9.26 0.24 -9.45
CA LYS A 176 10.71 0.08 -9.34
C LYS A 176 11.07 -0.20 -7.89
N LEU A 177 11.72 -1.33 -7.64
CA LEU A 177 12.20 -1.68 -6.30
C LEU A 177 13.26 -0.69 -5.85
N LEU A 178 13.06 -0.08 -4.69
CA LEU A 178 14.02 0.82 -4.03
C LEU A 178 14.74 0.13 -2.87
N TYR A 179 14.02 -0.69 -2.11
CA TYR A 179 14.57 -1.35 -0.93
C TYR A 179 13.86 -2.67 -0.66
N GLU A 180 14.60 -3.66 -0.20
CA GLU A 180 14.08 -4.93 0.30
C GLU A 180 14.78 -5.30 1.60
N THR A 181 14.02 -5.83 2.55
CA THR A 181 14.55 -6.46 3.76
C THR A 181 13.81 -7.74 4.07
N THR A 182 14.52 -8.66 4.68
CA THR A 182 13.97 -9.94 5.15
C THR A 182 14.42 -10.17 6.59
N GLY A 183 13.51 -10.61 7.46
CA GLY A 183 13.85 -10.83 8.87
C GLY A 183 12.65 -11.26 9.69
N PHE A 184 12.61 -10.78 10.92
CA PHE A 184 11.57 -11.08 11.92
C PHE A 184 10.68 -9.88 12.26
N SER A 185 10.84 -8.76 11.56
CA SER A 185 10.03 -7.55 11.72
C SER A 185 9.14 -7.35 10.52
N MET A 186 7.84 -7.17 10.77
CA MET A 186 6.85 -6.85 9.74
C MET A 186 6.63 -5.35 9.77
N TYR A 187 7.19 -4.63 8.79
CA TYR A 187 6.98 -3.20 8.67
C TYR A 187 5.63 -2.92 8.03
N GLU A 188 4.79 -2.15 8.72
CA GLU A 188 3.44 -1.81 8.29
C GLU A 188 3.17 -0.30 8.28
N GLY A 189 4.00 0.48 8.97
CA GLY A 189 3.93 1.94 8.91
C GLY A 189 5.13 2.53 8.19
N MET A 190 4.89 3.59 7.40
CA MET A 190 5.92 4.31 6.66
C MET A 190 5.68 5.82 6.72
N CYS A 191 6.65 6.60 7.16
CA CYS A 191 6.54 8.05 7.15
C CYS A 191 7.83 8.73 6.65
N LEU A 192 7.65 9.95 6.13
CA LEU A 192 8.78 10.81 5.77
C LEU A 192 9.27 11.55 6.99
N GLY A 193 10.54 11.43 7.25
CA GLY A 193 11.27 12.22 8.23
C GLY A 193 11.76 13.57 7.66
N PRO A 194 12.71 14.23 8.34
CA PRO A 194 13.24 15.49 7.90
C PRO A 194 14.04 15.40 6.60
N VAL A 195 14.14 16.53 5.90
CA VAL A 195 15.11 16.72 4.83
C VAL A 195 16.49 16.90 5.45
N LEU A 196 17.47 16.16 4.99
CA LEU A 196 18.84 16.21 5.46
C LEU A 196 19.63 17.34 4.77
N LYS A 197 20.80 17.68 5.33
CA LYS A 197 21.65 18.79 4.82
C LYS A 197 22.05 18.65 3.34
N ASP A 198 22.10 17.45 2.83
CA ASP A 198 22.43 17.15 1.43
C ASP A 198 21.20 17.08 0.49
N GLY A 199 20.04 17.46 0.98
CA GLY A 199 18.78 17.43 0.24
C GLY A 199 18.11 16.05 0.15
N SER A 200 18.72 14.98 0.66
CA SER A 200 18.06 13.69 0.81
C SER A 200 17.02 13.76 1.93
N ARG A 201 16.11 12.79 1.97
CA ARG A 201 15.06 12.74 2.98
C ARG A 201 15.12 11.42 3.76
N MET A 202 14.85 11.50 5.05
CA MET A 202 14.68 10.27 5.82
C MET A 202 13.34 9.62 5.48
N LEU A 203 13.35 8.30 5.42
CA LEU A 203 12.16 7.47 5.37
C LEU A 203 12.21 6.55 6.58
N VAL A 204 11.17 6.57 7.41
CA VAL A 204 11.10 5.79 8.63
C VAL A 204 10.01 4.74 8.49
N LEU A 205 10.38 3.49 8.75
CA LEU A 205 9.47 2.36 8.81
C LEU A 205 9.29 1.94 10.26
N VAL A 206 8.08 1.58 10.64
CA VAL A 206 7.77 1.01 11.95
C VAL A 206 7.11 -0.34 11.77
N SER A 207 7.51 -1.32 12.60
CA SER A 207 6.88 -2.62 12.57
C SER A 207 5.64 -2.65 13.46
N ASP A 208 4.58 -3.30 12.99
CA ASP A 208 3.58 -3.83 13.90
C ASP A 208 4.12 -5.10 14.57
N ALA A 209 3.95 -5.21 15.88
CA ALA A 209 4.46 -6.31 16.66
C ALA A 209 3.32 -7.02 17.37
N ASP A 210 2.95 -8.16 16.85
CA ASP A 210 2.20 -9.15 17.62
C ASP A 210 3.15 -9.98 18.50
N LYS A 211 2.61 -11.01 19.14
CA LYS A 211 3.40 -11.92 19.99
C LYS A 211 4.49 -12.72 19.24
N ARG A 212 4.58 -12.62 17.92
CA ARG A 212 5.43 -13.43 17.05
C ARG A 212 6.47 -12.63 16.28
N THR A 213 6.38 -11.28 16.32
CA THR A 213 7.25 -10.37 15.58
C THR A 213 8.01 -9.44 16.50
N PHE A 214 9.15 -8.93 16.05
CA PHE A 214 9.95 -7.97 16.82
C PHE A 214 9.49 -6.55 16.54
N ARG A 215 9.40 -5.77 17.61
CA ARG A 215 9.26 -4.31 17.49
C ARG A 215 10.54 -3.71 16.95
N SER A 216 10.46 -3.00 15.88
CA SER A 216 11.61 -2.33 15.30
C SER A 216 11.23 -1.05 14.56
N VAL A 217 12.19 -0.15 14.52
CA VAL A 217 12.14 1.05 13.69
C VAL A 217 13.33 1.00 12.74
N LEU A 218 13.08 1.19 11.47
CA LEU A 218 14.12 1.24 10.45
C LEU A 218 14.13 2.62 9.80
N SER A 219 15.28 3.25 9.79
CA SER A 219 15.48 4.53 9.10
C SER A 219 16.28 4.32 7.84
N LEU A 220 15.75 4.77 6.73
CA LEU A 220 16.37 4.75 5.42
C LEU A 220 16.64 6.17 4.93
N ARG A 221 17.63 6.33 4.08
CA ARG A 221 17.91 7.58 3.39
C ARG A 221 17.36 7.50 1.96
N LEU A 222 16.35 8.28 1.67
CA LEU A 222 15.81 8.44 0.33
C LEU A 222 16.59 9.52 -0.40
N SER A 223 17.52 9.10 -1.26
CA SER A 223 18.27 10.00 -2.12
C SER A 223 17.57 10.05 -3.47
N ARG A 224 17.25 11.25 -3.98
CA ARG A 224 16.92 11.39 -5.39
C ARG A 224 18.17 11.04 -6.20
N LEU A 225 18.07 10.07 -7.07
CA LEU A 225 19.07 9.93 -8.13
C LEU A 225 19.06 11.27 -8.87
N LYS A 226 20.17 12.00 -8.82
CA LYS A 226 20.37 13.11 -9.74
C LYS A 226 20.19 12.51 -11.12
N ASN A 227 19.11 12.90 -11.81
CA ASN A 227 18.93 12.52 -13.21
C ASN A 227 20.23 12.90 -13.90
N GLY A 228 21.03 11.89 -14.24
CA GLY A 228 22.18 12.08 -15.12
C GLY A 228 21.63 12.66 -16.42
N ARG A 229 22.11 13.84 -16.74
CA ARG A 229 22.01 14.39 -18.08
C ARG A 229 22.82 13.51 -19.03
#